data_6a17a6de44c1f1ffd5ee5caa95bebf53
#
_entry.id   6a17a6de44c1f1ffd5ee5caa95bebf53
#
_cell.length_a   1.000
_cell.length_b   1.000
_cell.length_c   1.000
_cell.angle_alpha   90.00
_cell.angle_beta   90.00
_cell.angle_gamma   90.00
#
_symmetry.space_group_name_H-M   'P 1'
#
loop_
_entity.id
_entity.type
_entity.pdbx_description
1 polymer ?
#
loop_
_entity_poly.entity_id
_entity_poly.type
_entity_poly.pdbx_seq_one_letter_code
_entity_poly.pdbx_strand_id
1 'polypeptide(L)'
;MLRNLSKLLTLCALSLVTSLSMAKEGMWVPSTIQKLVADDMTAMGMKISPEELYAVNKSSIKDAIVHFGGGCTSVLVSDGGLLLTNHHCGYSRIQAHSSLDHNYLEDGFWAMSKEEELSNPNLTATIIQEMVDVTDKVLEGLDENASQSARSEHIKAKIEELVKEVTADSLLNAYVRAFYYGNQYLLFKTKVYKDVRLVGAPPSSIGKYGYDTDNWVWPRHTGDFSVFRVYANKDNDPAA
;
A
#
# COMPACT_ATOMS: atom_id res chain seq x y z
N MET A 1 -33.41 15.61 46.42
CA MET A 1 -33.61 14.26 45.84
C MET A 1 -33.78 14.29 44.32
N LEU A 2 -34.72 15.03 43.76
CA LEU A 2 -34.97 15.14 42.28
C LEU A 2 -33.76 15.58 41.45
N ARG A 3 -32.92 16.51 41.95
CA ARG A 3 -31.73 17.01 41.24
C ARG A 3 -30.59 15.95 41.10
N ASN A 4 -30.54 14.98 42.00
CA ASN A 4 -29.56 13.88 41.89
C ASN A 4 -30.10 12.75 41.01
N LEU A 5 -31.41 12.55 40.97
CA LEU A 5 -32.05 11.58 40.08
C LEU A 5 -31.92 12.01 38.61
N SER A 6 -32.08 13.32 38.30
CA SER A 6 -31.88 13.83 36.92
C SER A 6 -30.44 13.67 36.46
N LYS A 7 -29.45 13.91 37.33
CA LYS A 7 -28.01 13.69 36.98
C LYS A 7 -27.70 12.21 36.73
N LEU A 8 -28.31 11.32 37.52
CA LEU A 8 -28.12 9.88 37.34
C LEU A 8 -28.74 9.40 36.02
N LEU A 9 -29.94 9.88 35.70
CA LEU A 9 -30.60 9.59 34.40
C LEU A 9 -29.83 10.13 33.21
N THR A 10 -29.25 11.33 33.31
CA THR A 10 -28.40 11.89 32.26
C THR A 10 -27.12 11.07 32.09
N LEU A 11 -26.49 10.63 33.17
CA LEU A 11 -25.27 9.79 33.10
C LEU A 11 -25.58 8.42 32.50
N CYS A 12 -26.71 7.78 32.87
CA CYS A 12 -27.14 6.53 32.26
C CYS A 12 -27.51 6.69 30.78
N ALA A 13 -28.13 7.79 30.37
CA ALA A 13 -28.43 8.06 28.98
C ALA A 13 -27.16 8.28 28.15
N LEU A 14 -26.16 9.00 28.70
CA LEU A 14 -24.87 9.14 28.03
C LEU A 14 -24.14 7.80 27.90
N SER A 15 -24.15 6.95 28.90
CA SER A 15 -23.49 5.63 28.82
C SER A 15 -24.21 4.65 27.87
N LEU A 16 -25.53 4.77 27.69
CA LEU A 16 -26.25 3.99 26.69
C LEU A 16 -25.93 4.40 25.26
N VAL A 17 -25.69 5.70 25.01
CA VAL A 17 -25.32 6.17 23.66
C VAL A 17 -23.95 5.68 23.26
N THR A 18 -22.99 5.54 24.17
CA THR A 18 -21.66 5.03 23.89
C THR A 18 -21.63 3.52 23.59
N SER A 19 -22.62 2.76 24.11
CA SER A 19 -22.71 1.31 23.85
C SER A 19 -23.30 0.94 22.47
N LEU A 20 -23.85 1.91 21.72
CA LEU A 20 -24.39 1.68 20.39
C LEU A 20 -23.36 1.92 19.27
N SER A 21 -22.18 2.41 19.61
CA SER A 21 -21.07 2.58 18.64
C SER A 21 -20.28 1.29 18.52
N MET A 22 -20.87 0.26 17.94
CA MET A 22 -20.16 -0.97 17.58
C MET A 22 -19.37 -0.74 16.30
N ALA A 23 -18.06 -0.53 16.42
CA ALA A 23 -17.17 -0.61 15.29
C ALA A 23 -17.18 -2.05 14.74
N LYS A 24 -17.38 -2.21 13.44
CA LYS A 24 -17.21 -3.52 12.78
C LYS A 24 -15.73 -3.87 12.79
N GLU A 25 -15.40 -4.99 13.36
CA GLU A 25 -14.04 -5.52 13.41
C GLU A 25 -13.77 -6.41 12.18
N GLY A 26 -12.51 -6.51 11.80
CA GLY A 26 -12.04 -7.42 10.78
C GLY A 26 -11.12 -6.75 9.76
N MET A 27 -10.36 -7.60 9.08
CA MET A 27 -9.55 -7.20 7.93
C MET A 27 -10.15 -7.84 6.69
N TRP A 28 -10.75 -7.01 5.83
CA TRP A 28 -11.49 -7.47 4.67
C TRP A 28 -10.57 -7.60 3.45
N VAL A 29 -10.61 -8.75 2.78
CA VAL A 29 -9.88 -8.96 1.53
C VAL A 29 -10.61 -8.19 0.41
N PRO A 30 -9.97 -7.21 -0.25
CA PRO A 30 -10.64 -6.34 -1.22
C PRO A 30 -11.37 -7.09 -2.33
N SER A 31 -10.82 -8.19 -2.84
CA SER A 31 -11.44 -9.02 -3.89
C SER A 31 -12.75 -9.70 -3.47
N THR A 32 -13.04 -9.78 -2.18
CA THR A 32 -14.24 -10.43 -1.64
C THR A 32 -15.25 -9.44 -1.08
N ILE A 33 -14.96 -8.15 -1.06
CA ILE A 33 -15.81 -7.10 -0.46
C ILE A 33 -17.22 -7.17 -1.02
N GLN A 34 -17.37 -7.25 -2.36
CA GLN A 34 -18.68 -7.31 -3.01
C GLN A 34 -19.56 -8.46 -2.50
N LYS A 35 -18.97 -9.62 -2.22
CA LYS A 35 -19.71 -10.81 -1.82
C LYS A 35 -20.00 -10.88 -0.32
N LEU A 36 -19.14 -10.30 0.50
CA LEU A 36 -19.15 -10.56 1.95
C LEU A 36 -19.65 -9.37 2.77
N VAL A 37 -19.35 -8.14 2.37
CA VAL A 37 -19.54 -6.97 3.25
C VAL A 37 -20.06 -5.71 2.57
N ALA A 38 -20.29 -5.71 1.27
CA ALA A 38 -20.73 -4.53 0.52
C ALA A 38 -22.04 -3.92 1.07
N ASP A 39 -23.01 -4.76 1.42
CA ASP A 39 -24.29 -4.31 1.97
C ASP A 39 -24.10 -3.64 3.33
N ASP A 40 -23.28 -4.21 4.18
CA ASP A 40 -22.93 -3.65 5.49
C ASP A 40 -22.19 -2.31 5.35
N MET A 41 -21.22 -2.23 4.43
CA MET A 41 -20.47 -0.99 4.17
C MET A 41 -21.39 0.11 3.63
N THR A 42 -22.32 -0.25 2.73
CA THR A 42 -23.32 0.65 2.21
C THR A 42 -24.27 1.15 3.30
N ALA A 43 -24.71 0.27 4.19
CA ALA A 43 -25.54 0.63 5.35
C ALA A 43 -24.80 1.58 6.33
N MET A 44 -23.48 1.49 6.42
CA MET A 44 -22.63 2.41 7.19
C MET A 44 -22.31 3.72 6.46
N GLY A 45 -22.77 3.90 5.23
CA GLY A 45 -22.63 5.14 4.47
C GLY A 45 -21.61 5.12 3.33
N MET A 46 -21.09 3.95 2.94
CA MET A 46 -20.26 3.84 1.72
C MET A 46 -21.09 4.24 0.50
N LYS A 47 -20.56 5.16 -0.30
CA LYS A 47 -21.23 5.70 -1.51
C LYS A 47 -20.59 5.24 -2.81
N ILE A 48 -19.35 4.75 -2.76
CA ILE A 48 -18.65 4.17 -3.90
C ILE A 48 -19.09 2.71 -4.08
N SER A 49 -19.11 2.23 -5.31
CA SER A 49 -19.39 0.81 -5.57
C SER A 49 -18.20 -0.09 -5.18
N PRO A 50 -18.44 -1.38 -4.91
CA PRO A 50 -17.35 -2.33 -4.67
C PRO A 50 -16.35 -2.41 -5.84
N GLU A 51 -16.79 -2.22 -7.09
CA GLU A 51 -15.96 -2.19 -8.29
C GLU A 51 -15.06 -0.96 -8.33
N GLU A 52 -15.57 0.21 -7.93
CA GLU A 52 -14.76 1.43 -7.81
C GLU A 52 -13.70 1.30 -6.72
N LEU A 53 -13.99 0.54 -5.66
CA LEU A 53 -13.03 0.25 -4.60
C LEU A 53 -11.96 -0.75 -5.08
N TYR A 54 -12.38 -1.84 -5.69
CA TYR A 54 -11.49 -2.90 -6.18
C TYR A 54 -12.05 -3.62 -7.41
N ALA A 55 -11.37 -3.46 -8.53
CA ALA A 55 -11.61 -4.24 -9.74
C ALA A 55 -10.28 -4.78 -10.29
N VAL A 56 -10.23 -6.06 -10.68
CA VAL A 56 -8.96 -6.73 -11.04
C VAL A 56 -8.29 -6.05 -12.23
N ASN A 57 -9.02 -5.85 -13.35
CA ASN A 57 -8.48 -5.30 -14.59
C ASN A 57 -9.27 -4.08 -15.09
N LYS A 58 -9.87 -3.35 -14.16
CA LYS A 58 -10.51 -2.05 -14.42
C LYS A 58 -9.95 -1.05 -13.45
N SER A 59 -9.99 0.23 -13.84
CA SER A 59 -9.58 1.33 -12.96
C SER A 59 -10.43 1.33 -11.68
N SER A 60 -9.76 1.40 -10.55
CA SER A 60 -10.36 1.41 -9.22
C SER A 60 -9.37 2.01 -8.21
N ILE A 61 -9.82 2.25 -6.99
CA ILE A 61 -8.97 2.81 -5.92
C ILE A 61 -7.70 1.97 -5.67
N LYS A 62 -7.75 0.64 -5.93
CA LYS A 62 -6.56 -0.21 -5.81
C LYS A 62 -5.35 0.28 -6.64
N ASP A 63 -5.59 0.98 -7.75
CA ASP A 63 -4.52 1.43 -8.65
C ASP A 63 -3.73 2.60 -8.07
N ALA A 64 -4.27 3.25 -7.04
CA ALA A 64 -3.54 4.23 -6.25
C ALA A 64 -2.54 3.62 -5.26
N ILE A 65 -2.62 2.31 -5.01
CA ILE A 65 -1.74 1.61 -4.06
C ILE A 65 -0.41 1.29 -4.74
N VAL A 66 0.67 1.70 -4.09
CA VAL A 66 2.02 1.63 -4.62
C VAL A 66 2.92 0.86 -3.67
N HIS A 67 3.67 -0.10 -4.19
CA HIS A 67 4.71 -0.79 -3.44
C HIS A 67 5.95 0.11 -3.36
N PHE A 68 6.32 0.52 -2.16
CA PHE A 68 7.33 1.54 -1.90
C PHE A 68 8.61 0.92 -1.33
N GLY A 69 9.73 1.16 -2.00
CA GLY A 69 11.05 0.77 -1.53
C GLY A 69 11.27 -0.73 -1.31
N GLY A 70 10.41 -1.59 -1.89
CA GLY A 70 10.52 -3.04 -1.78
C GLY A 70 9.95 -3.67 -0.51
N GLY A 71 9.44 -2.89 0.45
CA GLY A 71 8.93 -3.41 1.73
C GLY A 71 7.74 -2.67 2.32
N CYS A 72 7.47 -1.46 1.86
CA CYS A 72 6.39 -0.63 2.37
C CYS A 72 5.27 -0.45 1.34
N THR A 73 4.13 0.04 1.81
CA THR A 73 3.01 0.48 0.98
C THR A 73 2.93 2.00 1.02
N SER A 74 2.65 2.61 -0.12
CA SER A 74 2.29 4.01 -0.25
C SER A 74 1.01 4.16 -1.05
N VAL A 75 0.45 5.36 -1.08
CA VAL A 75 -0.72 5.70 -1.88
C VAL A 75 -0.43 6.91 -2.75
N LEU A 76 -0.76 6.80 -4.03
CA LEU A 76 -0.70 7.90 -4.97
C LEU A 76 -1.92 8.81 -4.73
N VAL A 77 -1.68 10.08 -4.40
CA VAL A 77 -2.73 11.02 -3.99
C VAL A 77 -2.91 12.21 -4.94
N SER A 78 -2.13 12.27 -6.01
CA SER A 78 -2.29 13.29 -7.05
C SER A 78 -1.85 12.79 -8.42
N ASP A 79 -2.35 13.44 -9.46
CA ASP A 79 -1.89 13.29 -10.86
C ASP A 79 -0.44 13.77 -11.07
N GLY A 80 0.05 14.66 -10.21
CA GLY A 80 1.44 15.10 -10.16
C GLY A 80 2.41 14.14 -9.47
N GLY A 81 2.04 12.87 -9.25
CA GLY A 81 2.92 11.83 -8.74
C GLY A 81 3.19 11.86 -7.24
N LEU A 82 2.40 12.60 -6.45
CA LEU A 82 2.59 12.69 -5.01
C LEU A 82 2.18 11.40 -4.31
N LEU A 83 3.08 10.88 -3.45
CA LEU A 83 2.90 9.65 -2.67
C LEU A 83 2.83 9.97 -1.18
N LEU A 84 1.90 9.34 -0.48
CA LEU A 84 1.88 9.29 0.97
C LEU A 84 2.28 7.90 1.46
N THR A 85 3.18 7.84 2.44
CA THR A 85 3.56 6.60 3.13
C THR A 85 3.83 6.89 4.60
N ASN A 86 4.17 5.87 5.38
CA ASN A 86 4.49 6.05 6.78
C ASN A 86 5.85 6.76 6.98
N HIS A 87 6.02 7.44 8.10
CA HIS A 87 7.29 8.03 8.50
C HIS A 87 8.38 6.96 8.66
N HIS A 88 8.05 5.83 9.28
CA HIS A 88 9.01 4.74 9.45
C HIS A 88 9.43 4.12 8.10
N CYS A 89 8.59 4.14 7.07
CA CYS A 89 8.94 3.72 5.71
C CYS A 89 9.92 4.71 5.03
N GLY A 90 9.79 6.00 5.31
CA GLY A 90 10.68 7.05 4.83
C GLY A 90 11.93 7.26 5.69
N TYR A 91 11.98 6.68 6.90
CA TYR A 91 12.97 7.00 7.93
C TYR A 91 14.42 6.98 7.44
N SER A 92 14.83 5.90 6.78
CA SER A 92 16.20 5.76 6.27
C SER A 92 16.55 6.81 5.21
N ARG A 93 15.57 7.31 4.47
CA ARG A 93 15.75 8.36 3.46
C ARG A 93 15.86 9.72 4.10
N ILE A 94 15.01 10.01 5.08
CA ILE A 94 15.08 11.24 5.88
C ILE A 94 16.44 11.30 6.58
N GLN A 95 16.88 10.18 7.18
CA GLN A 95 18.19 10.08 7.84
C GLN A 95 19.35 10.29 6.86
N ALA A 96 19.30 9.72 5.66
CA ALA A 96 20.36 9.85 4.65
C ALA A 96 20.56 11.31 4.17
N HIS A 97 19.51 12.12 4.23
CA HIS A 97 19.55 13.53 3.92
C HIS A 97 19.87 14.43 5.12
N SER A 98 19.86 13.88 6.34
CA SER A 98 20.19 14.63 7.54
C SER A 98 21.71 14.80 7.71
N SER A 99 22.11 15.94 8.26
CA SER A 99 23.50 16.28 8.61
C SER A 99 23.53 16.95 9.98
N LEU A 100 24.71 17.34 10.44
CA LEU A 100 24.87 18.09 11.68
C LEU A 100 24.25 19.52 11.58
N ASP A 101 24.23 20.09 10.37
CA ASP A 101 23.69 21.43 10.13
C ASP A 101 22.18 21.39 9.83
N HIS A 102 21.66 20.25 9.38
CA HIS A 102 20.26 20.06 9.01
C HIS A 102 19.78 18.68 9.46
N ASN A 103 19.27 18.59 10.68
CA ASN A 103 18.79 17.32 11.23
C ASN A 103 17.30 17.13 10.90
N TYR A 104 16.99 16.65 9.69
CA TYR A 104 15.60 16.45 9.25
C TYR A 104 14.83 15.39 10.06
N LEU A 105 15.51 14.53 10.84
CA LEU A 105 14.83 13.66 11.79
C LEU A 105 14.30 14.40 13.01
N GLU A 106 14.99 15.46 13.45
CA GLU A 106 14.57 16.31 14.59
C GLU A 106 13.66 17.45 14.17
N ASP A 107 14.02 18.13 13.07
CA ASP A 107 13.37 19.37 12.65
C ASP A 107 12.22 19.14 11.65
N GLY A 108 12.17 17.94 11.04
CA GLY A 108 11.34 17.67 9.88
C GLY A 108 11.92 18.28 8.60
N PHE A 109 11.27 17.97 7.49
CA PHE A 109 11.64 18.51 6.16
C PHE A 109 10.39 18.81 5.35
N TRP A 110 10.36 19.94 4.66
CA TRP A 110 9.30 20.30 3.71
C TRP A 110 9.90 21.06 2.53
N ALA A 111 9.86 20.47 1.34
CA ALA A 111 10.20 21.13 0.09
C ALA A 111 9.09 22.14 -0.26
N MET A 112 9.45 23.40 -0.45
CA MET A 112 8.52 24.46 -0.84
C MET A 112 8.40 24.59 -2.35
N SER A 113 9.30 23.96 -3.10
CA SER A 113 9.27 23.86 -4.56
C SER A 113 9.75 22.46 -5.01
N LYS A 114 9.55 22.14 -6.29
CA LYS A 114 10.01 20.84 -6.84
C LYS A 114 11.54 20.73 -6.89
N GLU A 115 12.23 21.85 -6.99
CA GLU A 115 13.69 21.94 -7.02
C GLU A 115 14.31 21.61 -5.66
N GLU A 116 13.56 21.79 -4.58
CA GLU A 116 13.99 21.46 -3.22
C GLU A 116 13.71 20.00 -2.85
N GLU A 117 12.96 19.25 -3.68
CA GLU A 117 12.66 17.86 -3.40
C GLU A 117 13.94 16.99 -3.49
N LEU A 118 14.17 16.16 -2.47
CA LEU A 118 15.43 15.45 -2.29
C LEU A 118 15.41 14.10 -2.99
N SER A 119 16.32 13.89 -3.93
CA SER A 119 16.44 12.64 -4.70
C SER A 119 16.92 11.49 -3.83
N ASN A 120 16.33 10.31 -4.00
CA ASN A 120 16.68 9.11 -3.25
C ASN A 120 17.19 8.01 -4.19
N PRO A 121 18.51 7.90 -4.41
CA PRO A 121 19.07 6.84 -5.25
C PRO A 121 18.63 5.44 -4.78
N ASN A 122 18.27 4.58 -5.73
CA ASN A 122 17.80 3.20 -5.49
C ASN A 122 16.47 3.07 -4.73
N LEU A 123 15.76 4.15 -4.47
CA LEU A 123 14.37 4.08 -4.01
C LEU A 123 13.46 3.90 -5.22
N THR A 124 12.55 2.93 -5.15
CA THR A 124 11.60 2.64 -6.22
C THR A 124 10.16 2.71 -5.75
N ALA A 125 9.28 3.11 -6.65
CA ALA A 125 7.84 3.03 -6.48
C ALA A 125 7.27 2.13 -7.57
N THR A 126 6.62 1.03 -7.19
CA THR A 126 6.10 0.03 -8.12
C THR A 126 4.59 0.03 -8.13
N ILE A 127 3.99 0.22 -9.30
CA ILE A 127 2.54 0.24 -9.51
C ILE A 127 2.15 -1.01 -10.31
N ILE A 128 1.16 -1.75 -9.82
CA ILE A 128 0.57 -2.87 -10.56
C ILE A 128 -0.33 -2.30 -11.65
N GLN A 129 -0.05 -2.66 -12.89
CA GLN A 129 -0.83 -2.25 -14.06
C GLN A 129 -1.90 -3.27 -14.42
N GLU A 130 -1.56 -4.55 -14.32
CA GLU A 130 -2.44 -5.65 -14.68
C GLU A 130 -2.14 -6.87 -13.83
N MET A 131 -3.18 -7.65 -13.56
CA MET A 131 -3.08 -8.95 -12.88
C MET A 131 -3.84 -9.99 -13.70
N VAL A 132 -3.15 -11.06 -14.10
CA VAL A 132 -3.70 -12.12 -14.97
C VAL A 132 -3.55 -13.47 -14.28
N ASP A 133 -4.63 -14.27 -14.26
CA ASP A 133 -4.52 -15.67 -13.87
C ASP A 133 -3.84 -16.46 -15.00
N VAL A 134 -2.71 -17.07 -14.68
CA VAL A 134 -1.88 -17.85 -15.59
C VAL A 134 -1.74 -19.31 -15.12
N THR A 135 -2.63 -19.75 -14.23
CA THR A 135 -2.56 -21.07 -13.62
C THR A 135 -2.48 -22.16 -14.67
N ASP A 136 -3.39 -22.15 -15.64
CA ASP A 136 -3.42 -23.15 -16.71
C ASP A 136 -2.11 -23.17 -17.52
N LYS A 137 -1.55 -21.99 -17.82
CA LYS A 137 -0.28 -21.87 -18.57
C LYS A 137 0.91 -22.39 -17.78
N VAL A 138 0.95 -22.11 -16.48
CA VAL A 138 2.04 -22.55 -15.60
C VAL A 138 2.01 -24.07 -15.39
N LEU A 139 0.83 -24.66 -15.34
CA LEU A 139 0.65 -26.08 -15.10
C LEU A 139 0.54 -26.91 -16.40
N GLU A 140 0.50 -26.27 -17.55
CA GLU A 140 0.40 -26.94 -18.86
C GLU A 140 1.55 -27.92 -19.07
N GLY A 141 1.22 -29.18 -19.37
CA GLY A 141 2.18 -30.26 -19.60
C GLY A 141 2.88 -30.80 -18.35
N LEU A 142 2.45 -30.39 -17.17
CA LEU A 142 2.95 -30.96 -15.93
C LEU A 142 2.38 -32.37 -15.72
N ASP A 143 3.27 -33.37 -15.54
CA ASP A 143 2.86 -34.72 -15.15
C ASP A 143 2.32 -34.72 -13.72
N GLU A 144 1.10 -35.23 -13.52
CA GLU A 144 0.47 -35.35 -12.21
C GLU A 144 1.29 -36.20 -11.21
N ASN A 145 2.07 -37.15 -11.71
CA ASN A 145 2.94 -38.03 -10.93
C ASN A 145 4.38 -37.53 -10.80
N ALA A 146 4.67 -36.32 -11.29
CA ALA A 146 6.00 -35.74 -11.21
C ALA A 146 6.49 -35.64 -9.76
N SER A 147 7.76 -35.94 -9.54
CA SER A 147 8.39 -35.66 -8.24
C SER A 147 8.32 -34.17 -7.89
N GLN A 148 8.40 -33.83 -6.61
CA GLN A 148 8.37 -32.42 -6.17
C GLN A 148 9.46 -31.57 -6.82
N SER A 149 10.66 -32.13 -7.07
CA SER A 149 11.74 -31.45 -7.77
C SER A 149 11.37 -31.16 -9.23
N ALA A 150 10.92 -32.19 -9.96
CA ALA A 150 10.51 -32.06 -11.37
C ALA A 150 9.34 -31.08 -11.53
N ARG A 151 8.36 -31.11 -10.59
CA ARG A 151 7.26 -30.15 -10.55
C ARG A 151 7.78 -28.71 -10.37
N SER A 152 8.70 -28.48 -9.43
CA SER A 152 9.28 -27.17 -9.16
C SER A 152 10.08 -26.62 -10.35
N GLU A 153 10.85 -27.49 -11.01
CA GLU A 153 11.64 -27.12 -12.20
C GLU A 153 10.73 -26.75 -13.39
N HIS A 154 9.68 -27.56 -13.62
CA HIS A 154 8.68 -27.27 -14.66
C HIS A 154 8.00 -25.91 -14.43
N ILE A 155 7.48 -25.67 -13.22
CA ILE A 155 6.81 -24.42 -12.84
C ILE A 155 7.76 -23.24 -13.02
N LYS A 156 9.00 -23.36 -12.56
CA LYS A 156 10.02 -22.31 -12.72
C LYS A 156 10.28 -21.97 -14.19
N ALA A 157 10.45 -22.98 -15.04
CA ALA A 157 10.68 -22.78 -16.48
C ALA A 157 9.49 -22.08 -17.16
N LYS A 158 8.26 -22.49 -16.85
CA LYS A 158 7.04 -21.85 -17.39
C LYS A 158 6.89 -20.41 -16.92
N ILE A 159 7.20 -20.13 -15.66
CA ILE A 159 7.18 -18.75 -15.12
C ILE A 159 8.22 -17.88 -15.83
N GLU A 160 9.44 -18.36 -16.03
CA GLU A 160 10.51 -17.63 -16.74
C GLU A 160 10.11 -17.32 -18.19
N GLU A 161 9.48 -18.27 -18.89
CA GLU A 161 8.94 -18.09 -20.24
C GLU A 161 7.87 -16.99 -20.28
N LEU A 162 6.87 -17.05 -19.41
CA LEU A 162 5.78 -16.07 -19.33
C LEU A 162 6.29 -14.66 -18.99
N VAL A 163 7.21 -14.54 -18.05
CA VAL A 163 7.81 -13.25 -17.68
C VAL A 163 8.59 -12.67 -18.85
N LYS A 164 9.39 -13.49 -19.56
CA LYS A 164 10.16 -13.06 -20.72
C LYS A 164 9.25 -12.57 -21.86
N GLU A 165 8.14 -13.27 -22.13
CA GLU A 165 7.16 -12.86 -23.13
C GLU A 165 6.60 -11.46 -22.82
N VAL A 166 6.19 -11.21 -21.58
CA VAL A 166 5.58 -9.94 -21.18
C VAL A 166 6.56 -8.77 -21.17
N THR A 167 7.84 -9.03 -20.86
CA THR A 167 8.86 -7.98 -20.73
C THR A 167 9.62 -7.69 -22.01
N ALA A 168 9.42 -8.47 -23.09
CA ALA A 168 10.23 -8.41 -24.32
C ALA A 168 10.19 -7.04 -25.03
N ASP A 169 9.03 -6.37 -25.06
CA ASP A 169 8.81 -5.12 -25.80
C ASP A 169 8.17 -4.01 -24.94
N SER A 170 8.35 -4.05 -23.63
CA SER A 170 7.69 -3.07 -22.75
C SER A 170 8.62 -2.51 -21.67
N LEU A 171 8.32 -1.28 -21.23
CA LEU A 171 8.90 -0.68 -20.04
C LEU A 171 8.31 -1.27 -18.74
N LEU A 172 7.53 -2.37 -18.85
CA LEU A 172 6.92 -3.05 -17.73
C LEU A 172 7.85 -4.15 -17.21
N ASN A 173 7.82 -4.34 -15.91
CA ASN A 173 8.32 -5.53 -15.26
C ASN A 173 7.19 -6.51 -15.05
N ALA A 174 7.50 -7.80 -14.94
CA ALA A 174 6.54 -8.82 -14.63
C ALA A 174 7.10 -9.84 -13.63
N TYR A 175 6.22 -10.40 -12.85
CA TYR A 175 6.51 -11.54 -11.98
C TYR A 175 5.27 -12.39 -11.78
N VAL A 176 5.45 -13.67 -11.47
CA VAL A 176 4.36 -14.58 -11.13
C VAL A 176 4.45 -14.95 -9.65
N ARG A 177 3.31 -14.97 -8.98
CA ARG A 177 3.18 -15.43 -7.58
C ARG A 177 2.22 -16.62 -7.50
N ALA A 178 2.61 -17.61 -6.73
CA ALA A 178 1.75 -18.72 -6.35
C ALA A 178 0.85 -18.30 -5.18
N PHE A 179 -0.43 -18.64 -5.28
CA PHE A 179 -1.44 -18.47 -4.24
C PHE A 179 -2.02 -19.82 -3.85
N TYR A 180 -2.63 -19.91 -2.67
CA TYR A 180 -3.30 -21.11 -2.17
C TYR A 180 -2.44 -22.37 -2.29
N TYR A 181 -1.19 -22.27 -1.80
CA TYR A 181 -0.22 -23.38 -1.83
C TYR A 181 0.12 -23.90 -3.24
N GLY A 182 0.08 -23.01 -4.25
CA GLY A 182 0.38 -23.38 -5.64
C GLY A 182 -0.82 -23.93 -6.43
N ASN A 183 -2.03 -23.69 -5.94
CA ASN A 183 -3.25 -24.00 -6.67
C ASN A 183 -3.69 -22.87 -7.62
N GLN A 184 -3.08 -21.68 -7.50
CA GLN A 184 -3.30 -20.56 -8.39
C GLN A 184 -2.00 -19.81 -8.63
N TYR A 185 -1.79 -19.35 -9.86
CA TYR A 185 -0.65 -18.54 -10.27
C TYR A 185 -1.13 -17.25 -10.92
N LEU A 186 -0.77 -16.12 -10.34
CA LEU A 186 -1.10 -14.81 -10.87
C LEU A 186 0.15 -14.12 -11.41
N LEU A 187 0.09 -13.69 -12.66
CA LEU A 187 1.09 -12.84 -13.28
C LEU A 187 0.73 -11.38 -13.01
N PHE A 188 1.69 -10.63 -12.47
CA PHE A 188 1.60 -9.20 -12.22
C PHE A 188 2.45 -8.46 -13.22
N LYS A 189 1.84 -7.58 -14.02
CA LYS A 189 2.55 -6.60 -14.83
C LYS A 189 2.67 -5.32 -14.03
N THR A 190 3.88 -4.80 -13.91
CA THR A 190 4.16 -3.65 -13.04
C THR A 190 4.99 -2.61 -13.76
N LYS A 191 4.76 -1.35 -13.40
CA LYS A 191 5.61 -0.23 -13.78
C LYS A 191 6.42 0.21 -12.56
N VAL A 192 7.76 0.24 -12.71
CA VAL A 192 8.68 0.61 -11.64
C VAL A 192 9.24 1.99 -11.93
N TYR A 193 8.93 2.96 -11.07
CA TYR A 193 9.52 4.28 -11.09
C TYR A 193 10.80 4.29 -10.26
N LYS A 194 11.88 4.85 -10.82
CA LYS A 194 13.24 4.81 -10.24
C LYS A 194 13.67 6.16 -9.64
N ASP A 195 12.99 7.25 -9.98
CA ASP A 195 13.21 8.57 -9.39
C ASP A 195 12.08 8.88 -8.40
N VAL A 196 12.38 8.70 -7.12
CA VAL A 196 11.45 8.94 -6.02
C VAL A 196 12.10 9.95 -5.08
N ARG A 197 11.51 11.13 -4.95
CA ARG A 197 12.07 12.25 -4.18
C ARG A 197 11.28 12.47 -2.89
N LEU A 198 12.00 12.80 -1.83
CA LEU A 198 11.40 13.21 -0.56
C LEU A 198 10.85 14.65 -0.71
N VAL A 199 9.56 14.81 -0.48
CA VAL A 199 8.85 16.07 -0.49
C VAL A 199 8.68 16.64 0.92
N GLY A 200 8.41 15.75 1.89
CA GLY A 200 8.27 16.19 3.25
C GLY A 200 8.11 15.07 4.26
N ALA A 201 8.48 15.37 5.48
CA ALA A 201 8.26 14.51 6.62
C ALA A 201 8.19 15.36 7.90
N PRO A 202 7.32 15.02 8.86
CA PRO A 202 7.34 15.65 10.17
C PRO A 202 8.61 15.25 10.93
N PRO A 203 9.00 15.99 11.97
CA PRO A 203 10.02 15.53 12.89
C PRO A 203 9.66 14.19 13.53
N SER A 204 10.65 13.40 13.91
CA SER A 204 10.44 12.07 14.52
C SER A 204 9.66 12.14 15.84
N SER A 205 9.69 13.27 16.53
CA SER A 205 8.83 13.53 17.70
C SER A 205 7.34 13.45 17.40
N ILE A 206 6.94 13.66 16.15
CA ILE A 206 5.58 13.48 15.62
C ILE A 206 5.45 12.14 14.91
N GLY A 207 6.37 11.83 13.98
CA GLY A 207 6.35 10.63 13.13
C GLY A 207 6.50 9.31 13.89
N LYS A 208 7.10 9.37 15.08
CA LYS A 208 7.29 8.24 16.00
C LYS A 208 6.72 8.52 17.40
N TYR A 209 5.75 9.41 17.51
CA TYR A 209 5.16 9.72 18.83
C TYR A 209 4.61 8.44 19.50
N GLY A 210 4.96 8.27 20.77
CA GLY A 210 4.56 7.09 21.55
C GLY A 210 5.30 5.80 21.19
N TYR A 211 6.22 5.84 20.22
CA TYR A 211 7.03 4.70 19.77
C TYR A 211 6.20 3.42 19.53
N ASP A 212 6.75 2.26 19.87
CA ASP A 212 6.11 0.97 19.66
C ASP A 212 4.79 0.81 20.42
N THR A 213 4.65 1.43 21.59
CA THR A 213 3.43 1.36 22.40
C THR A 213 2.25 1.97 21.64
N ASP A 214 2.39 3.18 21.08
CA ASP A 214 1.32 3.85 20.34
C ASP A 214 0.96 3.11 19.05
N ASN A 215 1.94 2.41 18.44
CA ASN A 215 1.72 1.63 17.22
C ASN A 215 0.79 0.42 17.42
N TRP A 216 0.64 -0.07 18.66
CA TRP A 216 -0.15 -1.25 19.00
C TRP A 216 -1.44 -0.93 19.78
N VAL A 217 -1.74 0.33 20.00
CA VAL A 217 -2.92 0.76 20.75
C VAL A 217 -3.85 1.63 19.90
N TRP A 218 -5.08 1.74 20.32
CA TRP A 218 -6.09 2.61 19.73
C TRP A 218 -6.75 3.45 20.84
N PRO A 219 -6.98 4.74 20.65
CA PRO A 219 -6.61 5.55 19.48
C PRO A 219 -5.08 5.79 19.38
N ARG A 220 -4.58 5.98 18.14
CA ARG A 220 -3.19 6.36 17.89
C ARG A 220 -3.04 7.86 17.89
N HIS A 221 -1.91 8.35 18.43
CA HIS A 221 -1.59 9.78 18.48
C HIS A 221 -0.37 10.13 17.60
N THR A 222 0.30 9.13 17.05
CA THR A 222 1.44 9.35 16.16
C THR A 222 1.01 9.93 14.81
N GLY A 223 1.79 10.87 14.28
CA GLY A 223 1.71 11.37 12.91
C GLY A 223 2.67 10.61 11.99
N ASP A 224 2.57 9.27 11.96
CA ASP A 224 3.45 8.39 11.21
C ASP A 224 3.19 8.48 9.69
N PHE A 225 3.64 9.60 9.10
CA PHE A 225 3.56 9.81 7.66
C PHE A 225 4.83 10.45 7.09
N SER A 226 5.05 10.24 5.80
CA SER A 226 6.01 10.96 4.99
C SER A 226 5.49 11.10 3.55
N VAL A 227 5.98 12.10 2.86
CA VAL A 227 5.52 12.51 1.53
C VAL A 227 6.66 12.37 0.55
N PHE A 228 6.41 11.70 -0.56
CA PHE A 228 7.36 11.53 -1.65
C PHE A 228 6.69 11.93 -2.96
N ARG A 229 7.47 12.01 -4.04
CA ARG A 229 6.97 12.19 -5.40
C ARG A 229 7.75 11.33 -6.36
N VAL A 230 7.03 10.71 -7.31
CA VAL A 230 7.63 9.99 -8.42
C VAL A 230 7.86 10.92 -9.60
N TYR A 231 9.02 10.77 -10.23
CA TYR A 231 9.41 11.43 -11.45
C TYR A 231 9.78 10.38 -12.51
N ALA A 232 9.46 10.66 -13.74
CA ALA A 232 9.89 9.82 -14.86
C ALA A 232 9.84 10.63 -16.15
N ASN A 233 10.81 10.41 -17.02
CA ASN A 233 10.74 10.82 -18.41
C ASN A 233 9.86 9.80 -19.20
N LYS A 234 9.74 10.03 -20.52
CA LYS A 234 8.98 9.13 -21.42
C LYS A 234 9.50 7.68 -21.46
N ASP A 235 10.77 7.47 -21.14
CA ASP A 235 11.46 6.17 -21.16
C ASP A 235 11.50 5.53 -19.76
N ASN A 236 10.83 6.16 -18.78
CA ASN A 236 10.78 5.77 -17.37
C ASN A 236 12.15 5.81 -16.67
N ASP A 237 13.08 6.60 -17.18
CA ASP A 237 14.31 6.93 -16.48
C ASP A 237 14.09 8.11 -15.52
N PRO A 238 14.99 8.30 -14.54
CA PRO A 238 14.95 9.46 -13.67
C PRO A 238 14.85 10.77 -14.48
N ALA A 239 13.90 11.62 -14.10
CA ALA A 239 13.74 12.92 -14.75
C ALA A 239 14.79 13.90 -14.19
N ALA A 240 15.39 14.64 -15.09
CA ALA A 240 16.34 15.70 -14.72
C ALA A 240 15.64 16.88 -14.01
#